data_fdabf95f260e1ae61154942af5aa6a08
#
_entry.id   fdabf95f260e1ae61154942af5aa6a08
#
_cell.length_a   1.000
_cell.length_b   1.000
_cell.length_c   1.000
_cell.angle_alpha   90.00
_cell.angle_beta   90.00
_cell.angle_gamma   90.00
#
_symmetry.space_group_name_H-M   'P 1'
#
loop_
_entity.id
_entity.type
_entity.pdbx_description
1 polymer ?
#
loop_
_entity_poly.entity_id
_entity_poly.type
_entity_poly.pdbx_seq_one_letter_code
_entity_poly.pdbx_strand_id
1 'polypeptide(L)'
;MHLIGKRAQELYAEYDLNRAQSGILFALHQEDSMSQKELAKRLNVTPPSITSMIKKMEQEGYIIRKADEQDQRVMRLTLAKKGKDCVAYVIKTAEKLEEIVFEGMTAEEKMLFRRLLLQILENVE
;
A
#
# COMPACT_ATOMS: atom_id res chain seq x y z
N MET A 1 -0.15 -1.23 -20.44
CA MET A 1 -0.95 -1.03 -19.22
C MET A 1 -1.63 -2.30 -18.73
N HIS A 2 -2.26 -3.05 -19.64
CA HIS A 2 -2.94 -4.30 -19.28
C HIS A 2 -2.00 -5.36 -18.67
N LEU A 3 -0.79 -5.52 -19.21
CA LEU A 3 0.21 -6.46 -18.69
C LEU A 3 0.70 -6.10 -17.30
N ILE A 4 0.86 -4.80 -17.01
CA ILE A 4 1.29 -4.31 -15.70
C ILE A 4 0.21 -4.59 -14.66
N GLY A 5 -1.05 -4.33 -15.00
CA GLY A 5 -2.19 -4.62 -14.12
C GLY A 5 -2.32 -6.10 -13.81
N LYS A 6 -2.11 -6.96 -14.82
CA LYS A 6 -2.16 -8.41 -14.64
C LYS A 6 -1.07 -8.91 -13.68
N ARG A 7 0.16 -8.41 -13.83
CA ARG A 7 1.25 -8.78 -12.93
C ARG A 7 1.02 -8.30 -11.51
N ALA A 8 0.45 -7.11 -11.35
CA ALA A 8 0.07 -6.59 -10.04
C ALA A 8 -0.97 -7.49 -9.37
N GLN A 9 -1.97 -7.94 -10.14
CA GLN A 9 -2.98 -8.87 -9.62
C GLN A 9 -2.38 -10.20 -9.20
N GLU A 10 -1.42 -10.73 -9.96
CA GLU A 10 -0.71 -11.96 -9.61
C GLU A 10 0.03 -11.82 -8.28
N LEU A 11 0.65 -10.67 -8.04
CA LEU A 11 1.34 -10.38 -6.79
C LEU A 11 0.36 -10.33 -5.60
N TYR A 12 -0.76 -9.66 -5.78
CA TYR A 12 -1.78 -9.59 -4.72
C TYR A 12 -2.39 -10.95 -4.43
N ALA A 13 -2.57 -11.77 -5.47
CA ALA A 13 -3.11 -13.12 -5.31
C ALA A 13 -2.23 -14.02 -4.46
N GLU A 14 -0.90 -13.86 -4.54
CA GLU A 14 0.05 -14.64 -3.77
C GLU A 14 -0.14 -14.47 -2.26
N TYR A 15 -0.51 -13.25 -1.82
CA TYR A 15 -0.77 -12.94 -0.43
C TYR A 15 -2.27 -12.86 -0.10
N ASP A 16 -3.12 -13.21 -1.06
CA ASP A 16 -4.60 -13.15 -0.89
C ASP A 16 -5.07 -11.75 -0.46
N LEU A 17 -4.46 -10.72 -1.05
CA LEU A 17 -4.76 -9.33 -0.75
C LEU A 17 -5.43 -8.63 -1.93
N ASN A 18 -6.41 -7.79 -1.62
CA ASN A 18 -6.98 -6.90 -2.62
C ASN A 18 -6.29 -5.52 -2.55
N ARG A 19 -6.70 -4.63 -3.46
CA ARG A 19 -6.12 -3.29 -3.57
C ARG A 19 -6.26 -2.45 -2.30
N ALA A 20 -7.42 -2.53 -1.65
CA ALA A 20 -7.69 -1.77 -0.42
C ALA A 20 -6.82 -2.25 0.73
N GLN A 21 -6.70 -3.57 0.89
CA GLN A 21 -5.84 -4.17 1.91
C GLN A 21 -4.38 -3.81 1.70
N SER A 22 -3.92 -3.78 0.46
CA SER A 22 -2.57 -3.35 0.12
C SER A 22 -2.34 -1.89 0.49
N GLY A 23 -3.35 -1.04 0.30
CA GLY A 23 -3.30 0.37 0.71
C GLY A 23 -3.07 0.51 2.21
N ILE A 24 -3.72 -0.32 3.02
CA ILE A 24 -3.53 -0.33 4.47
C ILE A 24 -2.10 -0.70 4.83
N LEU A 25 -1.56 -1.76 4.22
CA LEU A 25 -0.19 -2.20 4.47
C LEU A 25 0.84 -1.11 4.14
N PHE A 26 0.71 -0.47 2.98
CA PHE A 26 1.62 0.59 2.58
C PHE A 26 1.52 1.83 3.47
N ALA A 27 0.31 2.20 3.89
CA ALA A 27 0.12 3.33 4.80
C ALA A 27 0.82 3.08 6.13
N LEU A 28 0.66 1.89 6.70
CA LEU A 28 1.31 1.51 7.96
C LEU A 28 2.82 1.34 7.80
N HIS A 29 3.28 0.97 6.62
CA HIS A 29 4.72 0.92 6.33
C HIS A 29 5.34 2.31 6.37
N GLN A 30 4.64 3.33 5.88
CA GLN A 30 5.13 4.70 5.83
C GLN A 30 5.08 5.41 7.18
N GLU A 31 4.06 5.12 8.00
CA GLU A 31 3.79 5.86 9.23
C GLU A 31 4.07 5.06 10.51
N ASP A 32 4.60 3.87 10.43
CA ASP A 32 4.88 2.96 11.56
C ASP A 32 3.64 2.62 12.39
N SER A 33 2.82 3.60 12.74
CA SER A 33 1.65 3.45 13.60
C SER A 33 0.60 4.48 13.23
N MET A 34 -0.65 4.04 13.12
CA MET A 34 -1.78 4.92 12.81
C MET A 34 -3.02 4.49 13.60
N SER A 35 -3.89 5.46 13.93
CA SER A 35 -5.21 5.13 14.43
C SER A 35 -6.10 4.69 13.27
N GLN A 36 -7.18 3.99 13.60
CA GLN A 36 -8.16 3.57 12.59
C GLN A 36 -8.77 4.78 11.86
N LYS A 37 -9.03 5.86 12.59
CA LYS A 37 -9.57 7.10 12.03
C LYS A 37 -8.60 7.76 11.05
N GLU A 38 -7.32 7.85 11.40
CA GLU A 38 -6.28 8.39 10.53
C GLU A 38 -6.15 7.57 9.26
N LEU A 39 -6.18 6.26 9.38
CA LEU A 39 -6.07 5.34 8.26
C LEU A 39 -7.27 5.47 7.31
N ALA A 40 -8.49 5.54 7.85
CA ALA A 40 -9.70 5.72 7.05
C ALA A 40 -9.64 7.03 6.26
N LYS A 41 -9.21 8.10 6.90
CA LYS A 41 -9.05 9.41 6.26
C LYS A 41 -8.01 9.38 5.14
N ARG A 42 -6.85 8.76 5.40
CA ARG A 42 -5.77 8.67 4.42
C ARG A 42 -6.17 7.89 3.18
N LEU A 43 -6.92 6.80 3.36
CA LEU A 43 -7.36 5.94 2.26
C LEU A 43 -8.67 6.39 1.64
N ASN A 44 -9.29 7.44 2.19
CA ASN A 44 -10.57 7.96 1.72
C ASN A 44 -11.66 6.88 1.66
N VAL A 45 -11.77 6.11 2.75
CA VAL A 45 -12.79 5.07 2.92
C VAL A 45 -13.69 5.36 4.10
N THR A 46 -14.88 4.78 4.10
CA THR A 46 -15.82 4.97 5.20
C THR A 46 -15.38 4.20 6.45
N PRO A 47 -15.71 4.70 7.67
CA PRO A 47 -15.37 4.00 8.90
C PRO A 47 -15.86 2.54 8.96
N PRO A 48 -17.09 2.20 8.54
CA PRO A 48 -17.51 0.79 8.52
C PRO A 48 -16.66 -0.09 7.60
N SER A 49 -16.27 0.43 6.44
CA SER A 49 -15.44 -0.32 5.48
C SER A 49 -14.05 -0.59 6.05
N ILE A 50 -13.42 0.43 6.66
CA ILE A 50 -12.09 0.26 7.24
C ILE A 50 -12.12 -0.71 8.43
N THR A 51 -13.16 -0.67 9.24
CA THR A 51 -13.33 -1.56 10.39
C THR A 51 -13.32 -3.04 9.95
N SER A 52 -14.10 -3.35 8.91
CA SER A 52 -14.16 -4.72 8.36
C SER A 52 -12.83 -5.19 7.82
N MET A 53 -12.14 -4.33 7.06
CA MET A 53 -10.83 -4.66 6.48
C MET A 53 -9.77 -4.89 7.56
N ILE A 54 -9.72 -4.03 8.55
CA ILE A 54 -8.76 -4.14 9.66
C ILE A 54 -8.99 -5.43 10.44
N LYS A 55 -10.24 -5.75 10.74
CA LYS A 55 -10.59 -6.97 11.46
C LYS A 55 -10.10 -8.21 10.71
N LYS A 56 -10.34 -8.26 9.40
CA LYS A 56 -9.90 -9.37 8.56
C LYS A 56 -8.37 -9.48 8.55
N MET A 57 -7.67 -8.37 8.36
CA MET A 57 -6.21 -8.35 8.29
C MET A 57 -5.56 -8.69 9.63
N GLU A 58 -6.19 -8.29 10.73
CA GLU A 58 -5.76 -8.67 12.07
C GLU A 58 -5.89 -10.18 12.27
N GLN A 59 -7.02 -10.76 11.87
CA GLN A 59 -7.27 -12.19 11.95
C GLN A 59 -6.29 -13.00 11.11
N GLU A 60 -5.90 -12.47 9.96
CA GLU A 60 -4.95 -13.11 9.05
C GLU A 60 -3.49 -12.86 9.45
N GLY A 61 -3.25 -12.08 10.47
CA GLY A 61 -1.91 -11.86 11.03
C GLY A 61 -1.07 -10.79 10.36
N TYR A 62 -1.67 -9.93 9.53
CA TYR A 62 -0.94 -8.85 8.85
C TYR A 62 -0.71 -7.63 9.72
N ILE A 63 -1.63 -7.32 10.62
CA ILE A 63 -1.57 -6.13 11.46
C ILE A 63 -1.82 -6.49 12.93
N ILE A 64 -1.32 -5.62 13.81
CA ILE A 64 -1.49 -5.72 15.25
C ILE A 64 -2.21 -4.46 15.72
N ARG A 65 -3.16 -4.63 16.62
CA ARG A 65 -3.91 -3.54 17.22
C ARG A 65 -3.56 -3.43 18.70
N LYS A 66 -3.15 -2.24 19.12
CA LYS A 66 -2.81 -1.94 20.51
C LYS A 66 -3.48 -0.66 20.96
N ALA A 67 -3.85 -0.56 22.24
CA ALA A 67 -4.31 0.67 22.81
C ALA A 67 -3.18 1.71 22.80
N ASP A 68 -3.53 2.98 22.52
CA ASP A 68 -2.58 4.07 22.58
C ASP A 68 -2.09 4.25 24.01
N GLU A 69 -0.81 4.51 24.20
CA GLU A 69 -0.19 4.67 25.51
C GLU A 69 -0.75 5.89 26.27
N GLN A 70 -1.10 6.95 25.54
CA GLN A 70 -1.59 8.19 26.13
C GLN A 70 -3.11 8.24 26.28
N ASP A 71 -3.85 7.53 25.40
CA ASP A 71 -5.30 7.47 25.45
C ASP A 71 -5.78 6.08 25.06
N GLN A 72 -6.11 5.27 26.05
CA GLN A 72 -6.53 3.89 25.87
C GLN A 72 -7.83 3.71 25.07
N ARG A 73 -8.57 4.79 24.87
CA ARG A 73 -9.78 4.76 24.02
C ARG A 73 -9.44 4.73 22.54
N VAL A 74 -8.22 5.09 22.18
CA VAL A 74 -7.73 5.10 20.80
C VAL A 74 -6.92 3.82 20.55
N MET A 75 -7.25 3.11 19.46
CA MET A 75 -6.50 1.93 19.04
C MET A 75 -5.49 2.31 17.97
N ARG A 76 -4.25 1.91 18.19
CA ARG A 76 -3.15 2.10 17.23
C ARG A 76 -2.92 0.82 16.44
N LEU A 77 -2.69 0.97 15.15
CA LEU A 77 -2.46 -0.13 14.23
C LEU A 77 -1.01 -0.11 13.77
N THR A 78 -0.38 -1.27 13.80
CA THR A 78 1.00 -1.46 13.31
C THR A 78 1.08 -2.73 12.48
N LEU A 79 2.12 -2.85 11.66
CA LEU A 79 2.35 -4.06 10.90
C LEU A 79 2.88 -5.18 11.80
N ALA A 80 2.29 -6.36 11.69
CA ALA A 80 2.87 -7.57 12.23
C ALA A 80 4.01 -8.04 11.32
N LYS A 81 4.76 -9.05 11.73
CA LYS A 81 5.86 -9.58 10.93
C LYS A 81 5.41 -9.99 9.52
N LYS A 82 4.29 -10.68 9.43
CA LYS A 82 3.72 -11.10 8.14
C LYS A 82 3.42 -9.90 7.24
N GLY A 83 2.90 -8.81 7.81
CA GLY A 83 2.64 -7.58 7.07
C GLY A 83 3.92 -6.92 6.59
N LYS A 84 4.94 -6.87 7.42
CA LYS A 84 6.25 -6.32 7.07
C LYS A 84 6.91 -7.11 5.95
N ASP A 85 6.87 -8.44 6.03
CA ASP A 85 7.43 -9.32 5.01
C ASP A 85 6.69 -9.18 3.69
N CYS A 86 5.37 -9.04 3.75
CA CYS A 86 4.53 -8.82 2.58
C CYS A 86 4.89 -7.52 1.86
N VAL A 87 5.01 -6.42 2.60
CA VAL A 87 5.37 -5.11 2.03
C VAL A 87 6.76 -5.17 1.41
N ALA A 88 7.73 -5.79 2.10
CA ALA A 88 9.09 -5.93 1.58
C ALA A 88 9.11 -6.70 0.27
N TYR A 89 8.35 -7.79 0.19
CA TYR A 89 8.23 -8.59 -1.03
C TYR A 89 7.61 -7.79 -2.18
N VAL A 90 6.54 -7.06 -1.90
CA VAL A 90 5.85 -6.26 -2.92
C VAL A 90 6.76 -5.15 -3.44
N ILE A 91 7.46 -4.46 -2.56
CA ILE A 91 8.41 -3.40 -2.95
C ILE A 91 9.51 -3.98 -3.84
N LYS A 92 10.11 -5.09 -3.44
CA LYS A 92 11.18 -5.74 -4.20
C LYS A 92 10.70 -6.16 -5.58
N THR A 93 9.48 -6.70 -5.67
CA THR A 93 8.91 -7.13 -6.94
C THR A 93 8.56 -5.94 -7.82
N ALA A 94 8.06 -4.84 -7.23
CA ALA A 94 7.79 -3.61 -7.96
C ALA A 94 9.08 -3.01 -8.55
N GLU A 95 10.18 -3.05 -7.81
CA GLU A 95 11.49 -2.58 -8.28
C GLU A 95 11.95 -3.40 -9.49
N LYS A 96 11.79 -4.72 -9.44
CA LYS A 96 12.13 -5.59 -10.58
C LYS A 96 11.27 -5.28 -11.80
N LEU A 97 9.98 -5.04 -11.59
CA LEU A 97 9.06 -4.68 -12.66
C LEU A 97 9.46 -3.34 -13.29
N GLU A 98 9.84 -2.37 -12.45
CA GLU A 98 10.34 -1.08 -12.92
C GLU A 98 11.56 -1.23 -13.80
N GLU A 99 12.52 -2.07 -13.41
CA GLU A 99 13.70 -2.37 -14.23
C GLU A 99 13.33 -2.90 -15.61
N ILE A 100 12.36 -3.81 -15.67
CA ILE A 100 11.89 -4.39 -16.92
C ILE A 100 11.18 -3.34 -17.78
N VAL A 101 10.30 -2.54 -17.18
CA VAL A 101 9.51 -1.54 -17.89
C VAL A 101 10.39 -0.46 -18.51
N PHE A 102 11.44 -0.05 -17.80
CA PHE A 102 12.33 1.02 -18.23
C PHE A 102 13.64 0.51 -18.84
N GLU A 103 13.71 -0.78 -19.16
CA GLU A 103 14.89 -1.37 -19.79
C GLU A 103 15.24 -0.64 -21.08
N GLY A 104 16.52 -0.30 -21.24
CA GLY A 104 17.01 0.40 -22.42
C GLY A 104 16.81 1.91 -22.42
N MET A 105 16.18 2.46 -21.40
CA MET A 105 15.97 3.90 -21.27
C MET A 105 17.11 4.56 -20.50
N THR A 106 17.53 5.74 -20.95
CA THR A 106 18.53 6.54 -20.23
C THR A 106 17.92 7.19 -19.01
N ALA A 107 18.75 7.71 -18.09
CA ALA A 107 18.28 8.45 -16.93
C ALA A 107 17.47 9.69 -17.35
N GLU A 108 17.91 10.38 -18.38
CA GLU A 108 17.23 11.55 -18.92
C GLU A 108 15.86 11.22 -19.50
N GLU A 109 15.76 10.10 -20.20
CA GLU A 109 14.49 9.63 -20.77
C GLU A 109 13.50 9.26 -19.66
N LYS A 110 13.96 8.62 -18.59
CA LYS A 110 13.12 8.30 -17.43
C LYS A 110 12.60 9.56 -16.75
N MET A 111 13.46 10.56 -16.59
CA MET A 111 13.09 11.85 -16.00
C MET A 111 12.06 12.58 -16.84
N LEU A 112 12.23 12.58 -18.15
CA LEU A 112 11.28 13.17 -19.08
C LEU A 112 9.93 12.45 -19.03
N PHE A 113 9.96 11.13 -19.03
CA PHE A 113 8.74 10.32 -18.92
C PHE A 113 7.96 10.65 -17.66
N ARG A 114 8.66 10.72 -16.53
CA ARG A 114 8.05 11.11 -15.25
C ARG A 114 7.42 12.51 -15.32
N ARG A 115 8.13 13.48 -15.90
CA ARG A 115 7.65 14.85 -16.05
C ARG A 115 6.37 14.89 -16.86
N LEU A 116 6.34 14.18 -18.00
CA LEU A 116 5.18 14.15 -18.89
C LEU A 116 3.98 13.46 -18.22
N LEU A 117 4.23 12.37 -17.49
CA LEU A 117 3.17 11.66 -16.77
C LEU A 117 2.54 12.54 -15.69
N LEU A 118 3.35 13.27 -14.93
CA LEU A 118 2.87 14.22 -13.92
C LEU A 118 2.04 15.33 -14.55
N GLN A 119 2.44 15.82 -15.75
CA GLN A 119 1.67 16.81 -16.47
C GLN A 119 0.29 16.29 -16.87
N ILE A 120 0.22 15.05 -17.35
CA ILE A 120 -1.05 14.41 -17.69
C ILE A 120 -1.96 14.32 -16.47
N LEU A 121 -1.41 13.88 -15.33
CA LEU A 121 -2.17 13.77 -14.09
C LEU A 121 -2.71 15.14 -13.64
N GLU A 122 -1.89 16.16 -13.73
CA GLU A 122 -2.29 17.53 -13.39
C GLU A 122 -3.42 18.02 -14.29
N ASN A 123 -3.34 17.72 -15.59
CA ASN A 123 -4.36 18.16 -16.56
C ASN A 123 -5.72 17.48 -16.36
N VAL A 124 -5.76 16.27 -15.82
CA VAL A 124 -7.01 15.52 -15.62
C VAL A 124 -7.63 15.74 -14.24
N GLU A 125 -6.92 16.36 -13.34
CA GLU A 125 -7.47 16.80 -12.04
C GLU A 125 -8.22 18.12 -12.24
#